data_5e8fd31357f2f532e7d8e0caaaf71bb4
#
_entry.id   5e8fd31357f2f532e7d8e0caaaf71bb4
#
_cell.length_a   1.000
_cell.length_b   1.000
_cell.length_c   1.000
_cell.angle_alpha   90.00
_cell.angle_beta   90.00
_cell.angle_gamma   90.00
#
_symmetry.space_group_name_H-M   'P 1'
#
loop_
_entity.id
_entity.type
_entity.pdbx_description
1 polymer ?
#
loop_
_entity_poly.entity_id
_entity_poly.type
_entity_poly.pdbx_seq_one_letter_code
_entity_poly.pdbx_strand_id
1 'polypeptide(L)'
;MTTPRMTRFAISPAPTCSQNGSVSRVPRVDGMITATATHPATMTEPDDPPRPAPGDDAAGLRQGLTSYGDRGFSLFLRKAFIKGAGYTDGALDRPVIGITATGSAYNPCHGNLPQLLEAVQRGVMLAGGLPMPFPTMSLHESFSAPTSMYLRNLMAMETEELLRAQPMDAVVLIGGCDRTVPAQLMAAASAGLPAIQLITGSMLTGAHRGERVGACTDCR
;
A
#
# COMPACT_ATOMS: atom_id res chain seq x y z
N MET A 1 7.62 -27.54 -35.92
CA MET A 1 7.21 -26.50 -34.94
C MET A 1 6.33 -27.16 -33.90
N THR A 2 6.92 -27.55 -32.78
CA THR A 2 6.28 -28.29 -31.69
C THR A 2 5.86 -27.30 -30.61
N THR A 3 4.54 -27.16 -30.41
CA THR A 3 3.93 -26.36 -29.36
C THR A 3 4.29 -26.90 -27.97
N PRO A 4 4.72 -26.09 -27.01
CA PRO A 4 4.98 -26.55 -25.64
C PRO A 4 3.66 -26.86 -24.93
N ARG A 5 3.59 -28.06 -24.34
CA ARG A 5 2.48 -28.52 -23.49
C ARG A 5 2.44 -27.67 -22.20
N MET A 6 1.40 -26.88 -22.02
CA MET A 6 1.08 -26.28 -20.73
C MET A 6 0.74 -27.37 -19.72
N THR A 7 1.57 -27.52 -18.70
CA THR A 7 1.29 -28.38 -17.55
C THR A 7 0.27 -27.68 -16.65
N ARG A 8 -0.91 -28.29 -16.49
CA ARG A 8 -1.92 -27.82 -15.53
C ARG A 8 -1.41 -28.03 -14.11
N PHE A 9 -1.26 -26.95 -13.36
CA PHE A 9 -1.05 -27.03 -11.91
C PHE A 9 -2.36 -27.41 -11.24
N ALA A 10 -2.41 -28.59 -10.62
CA ALA A 10 -3.53 -29.01 -9.81
C ALA A 10 -3.42 -28.34 -8.42
N ILE A 11 -4.40 -27.51 -8.07
CA ILE A 11 -4.55 -26.98 -6.72
C ILE A 11 -5.22 -28.06 -5.88
N SER A 12 -4.50 -28.66 -4.95
CA SER A 12 -5.06 -29.60 -3.98
C SER A 12 -5.68 -28.85 -2.81
N PRO A 13 -6.88 -29.27 -2.30
CA PRO A 13 -7.49 -28.62 -1.16
C PRO A 13 -6.64 -28.80 0.11
N ALA A 14 -6.66 -27.77 0.96
CA ALA A 14 -5.91 -27.76 2.23
C ALA A 14 -6.31 -28.93 3.14
N PRO A 15 -5.34 -29.58 3.80
CA PRO A 15 -5.66 -30.63 4.76
C PRO A 15 -6.33 -30.03 6.00
N THR A 16 -7.46 -30.63 6.41
CA THR A 16 -8.10 -30.38 7.69
C THR A 16 -7.18 -30.77 8.84
N CYS A 17 -6.84 -29.85 9.71
CA CYS A 17 -6.05 -30.09 10.91
C CYS A 17 -6.86 -30.96 11.89
N SER A 18 -6.38 -32.18 12.14
CA SER A 18 -6.89 -33.07 13.21
C SER A 18 -6.48 -32.48 14.55
N GLN A 19 -7.47 -32.23 15.40
CA GLN A 19 -7.32 -31.79 16.77
C GLN A 19 -6.78 -32.94 17.62
N ASN A 20 -5.53 -32.87 18.06
CA ASN A 20 -5.07 -33.39 19.36
C ASN A 20 -3.63 -32.93 19.59
N GLY A 21 -3.50 -31.87 20.38
CA GLY A 21 -2.24 -31.35 20.84
C GLY A 21 -2.49 -30.02 21.58
N SER A 22 -2.27 -29.97 22.86
CA SER A 22 -2.45 -28.81 23.72
C SER A 22 -1.69 -27.60 23.17
N VAL A 23 -2.39 -26.70 22.54
CA VAL A 23 -1.85 -25.42 22.08
C VAL A 23 -1.97 -24.46 23.24
N SER A 24 -0.83 -24.09 23.83
CA SER A 24 -0.70 -22.89 24.66
C SER A 24 -1.24 -21.71 23.86
N ARG A 25 -2.19 -20.98 24.45
CA ARG A 25 -2.79 -19.78 23.84
C ARG A 25 -1.68 -18.80 23.45
N VAL A 26 -1.44 -18.70 22.16
CA VAL A 26 -0.77 -17.54 21.59
C VAL A 26 -1.77 -16.37 21.71
N PRO A 27 -1.41 -15.24 22.34
CA PRO A 27 -2.30 -14.09 22.38
C PRO A 27 -2.61 -13.67 20.93
N ARG A 28 -3.87 -13.43 20.62
CA ARG A 28 -4.30 -12.78 19.40
C ARG A 28 -3.59 -11.44 19.30
N VAL A 29 -2.62 -11.34 18.46
CA VAL A 29 -2.09 -10.06 18.02
C VAL A 29 -3.04 -9.63 16.89
N ASP A 30 -4.02 -8.83 17.23
CA ASP A 30 -4.78 -8.09 16.22
C ASP A 30 -3.76 -7.16 15.54
N GLY A 31 -3.29 -7.60 14.36
CA GLY A 31 -2.15 -7.00 13.65
C GLY A 31 -2.50 -5.68 12.96
N MET A 32 -3.07 -4.74 13.70
CA MET A 32 -3.32 -3.38 13.27
C MET A 32 -2.31 -2.49 13.98
N ILE A 33 -1.17 -2.26 13.33
CA ILE A 33 -0.21 -1.26 13.82
C ILE A 33 -0.74 0.10 13.36
N THR A 34 -1.46 0.78 14.23
CA THR A 34 -1.75 2.20 14.11
C THR A 34 -0.50 2.95 14.56
N ALA A 35 0.33 3.38 13.62
CA ALA A 35 1.40 4.32 13.92
C ALA A 35 0.77 5.72 14.04
N THR A 36 0.34 6.08 15.23
CA THR A 36 0.15 7.49 15.59
C THR A 36 1.55 8.05 15.80
N ALA A 37 2.07 8.77 14.81
CA ALA A 37 3.30 9.52 14.94
C ALA A 37 3.07 10.66 15.95
N THR A 38 3.32 10.41 17.23
CA THR A 38 3.62 11.49 18.18
C THR A 38 5.00 12.02 17.80
N HIS A 39 5.01 13.21 17.23
CA HIS A 39 6.21 13.92 16.79
C HIS A 39 7.18 14.09 17.96
N PRO A 40 8.42 13.57 17.92
CA PRO A 40 9.45 14.07 18.80
C PRO A 40 9.83 15.45 18.30
N ALA A 41 9.80 16.42 19.19
CA ALA A 41 10.24 17.77 18.93
C ALA A 41 11.67 17.79 18.38
N THR A 42 11.85 18.59 17.31
CA THR A 42 13.11 19.17 16.83
C THR A 42 14.16 18.24 16.22
N MET A 43 14.02 17.99 14.92
CA MET A 43 15.12 18.19 13.98
C MET A 43 14.59 19.07 12.86
N THR A 44 14.78 20.37 12.97
CA THR A 44 14.50 21.31 11.90
C THR A 44 15.57 21.15 10.84
N GLU A 45 15.26 20.45 9.74
CA GLU A 45 15.96 20.68 8.49
C GLU A 45 15.59 22.09 8.02
N PRO A 46 16.58 22.94 7.72
CA PRO A 46 16.30 24.26 7.20
C PRO A 46 15.87 24.13 5.74
N ASP A 47 14.71 24.63 5.37
CA ASP A 47 14.22 24.95 4.02
C ASP A 47 13.02 24.18 3.46
N ASP A 48 12.39 23.26 4.17
CA ASP A 48 11.08 22.82 3.73
C ASP A 48 10.01 23.80 4.27
N PRO A 49 9.19 24.45 3.40
CA PRO A 49 8.15 25.35 3.89
C PRO A 49 7.20 24.56 4.79
N PRO A 50 6.86 25.07 5.98
CA PRO A 50 5.98 24.37 6.88
C PRO A 50 4.67 24.05 6.17
N ARG A 51 4.26 22.78 6.23
CA ARG A 51 2.95 22.34 5.75
C ARG A 51 1.90 23.30 6.34
N PRO A 52 1.05 23.95 5.53
CA PRO A 52 0.05 24.84 6.07
C PRO A 52 -0.79 24.09 7.11
N ALA A 53 -0.93 24.69 8.29
CA ALA A 53 -1.80 24.14 9.32
C ALA A 53 -3.20 23.88 8.74
N PRO A 54 -3.88 22.79 9.08
CA PRO A 54 -5.18 22.48 8.53
C PRO A 54 -6.16 23.60 8.92
N GLY A 55 -6.45 24.48 7.95
CA GLY A 55 -7.64 25.32 8.00
C GLY A 55 -8.84 24.50 7.58
N ASP A 56 -10.05 24.96 7.88
CA ASP A 56 -11.32 24.27 7.59
C ASP A 56 -11.51 23.86 6.11
N ASP A 57 -10.69 24.41 5.19
CA ASP A 57 -10.66 24.10 3.74
C ASP A 57 -9.57 23.10 3.32
N ALA A 58 -8.84 22.49 4.24
CA ALA A 58 -7.63 21.72 3.94
C ALA A 58 -7.86 20.19 3.79
N ALA A 59 -9.11 19.74 3.72
CA ALA A 59 -9.43 18.31 3.60
C ALA A 59 -9.68 17.86 2.15
N GLY A 60 -9.34 16.62 1.85
CA GLY A 60 -9.63 15.98 0.57
C GLY A 60 -9.03 16.72 -0.63
N LEU A 61 -9.79 16.83 -1.69
CA LEU A 61 -9.37 17.50 -2.93
C LEU A 61 -9.08 19.00 -2.79
N ARG A 62 -9.37 19.60 -1.64
CA ARG A 62 -9.11 21.02 -1.35
C ARG A 62 -7.72 21.29 -0.81
N GLN A 63 -6.95 20.25 -0.51
CA GLN A 63 -5.59 20.40 -0.01
C GLN A 63 -4.64 20.92 -1.10
N GLY A 64 -3.70 21.81 -0.74
CA GLY A 64 -2.63 22.26 -1.63
C GLY A 64 -3.11 22.90 -2.94
N LEU A 65 -4.19 23.68 -2.93
CA LEU A 65 -4.75 24.37 -4.10
C LEU A 65 -3.95 25.63 -4.46
N THR A 66 -2.68 25.50 -4.80
CA THR A 66 -1.83 26.65 -5.11
C THR A 66 -1.28 26.66 -6.54
N SER A 67 -1.46 25.56 -7.28
CA SER A 67 -0.75 25.31 -8.54
C SER A 67 -1.06 26.30 -9.68
N TYR A 68 -2.21 27.00 -9.64
CA TYR A 68 -2.66 27.89 -10.73
C TYR A 68 -3.04 29.29 -10.25
N GLY A 69 -2.62 29.70 -9.06
CA GLY A 69 -2.85 31.04 -8.53
C GLY A 69 -4.29 31.34 -8.08
N ASP A 70 -5.28 30.71 -8.70
CA ASP A 70 -6.71 30.78 -8.30
C ASP A 70 -7.17 29.45 -7.70
N ARG A 71 -7.53 29.50 -6.41
CA ARG A 71 -7.99 28.31 -5.65
C ARG A 71 -9.28 27.72 -6.24
N GLY A 72 -10.22 28.56 -6.69
CA GLY A 72 -11.48 28.12 -7.28
C GLY A 72 -11.25 27.35 -8.58
N PHE A 73 -10.41 27.88 -9.45
CA PHE A 73 -10.05 27.23 -10.70
C PHE A 73 -9.25 25.94 -10.48
N SER A 74 -8.31 25.92 -9.54
CA SER A 74 -7.56 24.72 -9.19
C SER A 74 -8.46 23.60 -8.69
N LEU A 75 -9.44 23.90 -7.83
CA LEU A 75 -10.42 22.93 -7.37
C LEU A 75 -11.33 22.45 -8.50
N PHE A 76 -11.78 23.36 -9.35
CA PHE A 76 -12.58 23.01 -10.55
C PHE A 76 -11.83 22.01 -11.43
N LEU A 77 -10.56 22.27 -11.74
CA LEU A 77 -9.74 21.34 -12.54
C LEU A 77 -9.64 19.98 -11.90
N ARG A 78 -9.31 19.90 -10.60
CA ARG A 78 -9.22 18.62 -9.88
C ARG A 78 -10.52 17.83 -9.97
N LYS A 79 -11.64 18.48 -9.67
CA LYS A 79 -12.97 17.87 -9.75
C LYS A 79 -13.29 17.41 -11.18
N ALA A 80 -12.99 18.22 -12.19
CA ALA A 80 -13.24 17.88 -13.58
C ALA A 80 -12.48 16.64 -14.03
N PHE A 81 -11.19 16.53 -13.71
CA PHE A 81 -10.38 15.36 -14.05
C PHE A 81 -10.85 14.09 -13.33
N ILE A 82 -11.17 14.17 -12.04
CA ILE A 82 -11.64 13.01 -11.27
C ILE A 82 -13.04 12.58 -11.72
N LYS A 83 -13.93 13.53 -12.08
CA LYS A 83 -15.21 13.19 -12.72
C LYS A 83 -15.02 12.48 -14.06
N GLY A 84 -14.01 12.86 -14.83
CA GLY A 84 -13.60 12.13 -16.04
C GLY A 84 -13.22 10.68 -15.79
N ALA A 85 -12.77 10.34 -14.58
CA ALA A 85 -12.52 8.97 -14.13
C ALA A 85 -13.78 8.24 -13.60
N GLY A 86 -14.97 8.86 -13.67
CA GLY A 86 -16.25 8.23 -13.33
C GLY A 86 -16.77 8.50 -11.92
N TYR A 87 -16.16 9.40 -11.16
CA TYR A 87 -16.63 9.75 -9.81
C TYR A 87 -17.79 10.77 -9.84
N THR A 88 -18.71 10.64 -8.89
CA THR A 88 -19.83 11.55 -8.73
C THR A 88 -19.45 12.81 -7.93
N ASP A 89 -20.21 13.91 -8.07
CA ASP A 89 -19.95 15.13 -7.31
C ASP A 89 -19.96 14.89 -5.78
N GLY A 90 -20.89 14.07 -5.28
CA GLY A 90 -20.95 13.75 -3.85
C GLY A 90 -19.76 12.93 -3.33
N ALA A 91 -19.03 12.21 -4.20
CA ALA A 91 -17.81 11.54 -3.84
C ALA A 91 -16.62 12.51 -3.72
N LEU A 92 -16.61 13.57 -4.53
CA LEU A 92 -15.50 14.53 -4.61
C LEU A 92 -15.36 15.45 -3.39
N ASP A 93 -16.38 15.54 -2.55
CA ASP A 93 -16.36 16.34 -1.30
C ASP A 93 -16.03 15.49 -0.06
N ARG A 94 -15.75 14.19 -0.24
CA ARG A 94 -15.39 13.26 0.84
C ARG A 94 -13.90 13.35 1.19
N PRO A 95 -13.51 12.92 2.43
CA PRO A 95 -12.12 12.73 2.75
C PRO A 95 -11.44 11.78 1.77
N VAL A 96 -10.25 12.13 1.28
CA VAL A 96 -9.49 11.34 0.32
C VAL A 96 -8.59 10.36 1.07
N ILE A 97 -8.76 9.08 0.83
CA ILE A 97 -7.91 8.03 1.39
C ILE A 97 -7.06 7.43 0.28
N GLY A 98 -5.76 7.72 0.31
CA GLY A 98 -4.80 7.12 -0.59
C GLY A 98 -4.66 5.62 -0.34
N ILE A 99 -4.43 4.82 -1.37
CA ILE A 99 -4.20 3.39 -1.24
C ILE A 99 -3.03 3.01 -2.13
N THR A 100 -1.93 2.53 -1.54
CA THR A 100 -0.77 2.12 -2.33
C THR A 100 -1.05 0.82 -3.08
N ALA A 101 -0.80 0.82 -4.38
CA ALA A 101 -0.95 -0.34 -5.25
C ALA A 101 0.43 -0.86 -5.67
N THR A 102 0.99 -1.77 -4.89
CA THR A 102 2.32 -2.38 -5.10
C THR A 102 2.29 -3.64 -5.96
N GLY A 103 1.33 -3.74 -6.88
CA GLY A 103 1.18 -4.91 -7.75
C GLY A 103 2.32 -5.06 -8.73
N SER A 104 2.89 -6.28 -8.83
CA SER A 104 3.92 -6.60 -9.82
C SER A 104 3.90 -8.11 -10.10
N ALA A 105 4.02 -8.48 -11.38
CA ALA A 105 4.16 -9.87 -11.78
C ALA A 105 5.49 -10.49 -11.29
N TYR A 106 6.49 -9.65 -11.01
CA TYR A 106 7.77 -10.08 -10.44
C TYR A 106 7.74 -10.24 -8.91
N ASN A 107 6.62 -9.91 -8.24
CA ASN A 107 6.54 -9.98 -6.79
C ASN A 107 5.41 -10.92 -6.34
N PRO A 108 5.68 -12.22 -6.19
CA PRO A 108 4.67 -13.20 -5.80
C PRO A 108 4.09 -12.98 -4.39
N CYS A 109 4.80 -12.23 -3.53
CA CYS A 109 4.29 -11.83 -2.21
C CYS A 109 3.09 -10.87 -2.30
N HIS A 110 2.88 -10.24 -3.47
CA HIS A 110 1.78 -9.32 -3.74
C HIS A 110 0.72 -9.93 -4.67
N GLY A 111 0.70 -11.26 -4.82
CA GLY A 111 -0.20 -11.94 -5.76
C GLY A 111 -1.70 -11.76 -5.45
N ASN A 112 -2.06 -11.51 -4.19
CA ASN A 112 -3.43 -11.25 -3.74
C ASN A 112 -3.77 -9.76 -3.66
N LEU A 113 -2.88 -8.88 -4.10
CA LEU A 113 -3.07 -7.43 -4.03
C LEU A 113 -4.36 -6.94 -4.71
N PRO A 114 -4.75 -7.41 -5.91
CA PRO A 114 -5.97 -6.93 -6.55
C PRO A 114 -7.22 -7.12 -5.69
N GLN A 115 -7.34 -8.28 -5.02
CA GLN A 115 -8.47 -8.59 -4.14
C GLN A 115 -8.46 -7.73 -2.88
N LEU A 116 -7.28 -7.50 -2.29
CA LEU A 116 -7.12 -6.63 -1.12
C LEU A 116 -7.40 -5.17 -1.49
N LEU A 117 -6.92 -4.71 -2.63
CA LEU A 117 -7.16 -3.35 -3.11
C LEU A 117 -8.65 -3.07 -3.26
N GLU A 118 -9.38 -4.00 -3.92
CA GLU A 118 -10.82 -3.89 -4.07
C GLU A 118 -11.55 -3.90 -2.72
N ALA A 119 -11.15 -4.77 -1.79
CA ALA A 119 -11.75 -4.83 -0.46
C ALA A 119 -11.51 -3.54 0.34
N VAL A 120 -10.31 -2.98 0.28
CA VAL A 120 -9.97 -1.69 0.92
C VAL A 120 -10.79 -0.56 0.30
N GLN A 121 -10.88 -0.47 -1.03
CA GLN A 121 -11.70 0.53 -1.70
C GLN A 121 -13.16 0.48 -1.24
N ARG A 122 -13.75 -0.72 -1.15
CA ARG A 122 -15.11 -0.89 -0.61
C ARG A 122 -15.22 -0.43 0.85
N GLY A 123 -14.24 -0.81 1.69
CA GLY A 123 -14.20 -0.41 3.09
C GLY A 123 -14.14 1.12 3.26
N VAL A 124 -13.30 1.79 2.49
CA VAL A 124 -13.18 3.25 2.48
C VAL A 124 -14.49 3.90 2.04
N MET A 125 -15.12 3.40 0.98
CA MET A 125 -16.42 3.92 0.51
C MET A 125 -17.53 3.74 1.55
N LEU A 126 -17.59 2.59 2.22
CA LEU A 126 -18.56 2.32 3.29
C LEU A 126 -18.35 3.24 4.49
N ALA A 127 -17.11 3.62 4.79
CA ALA A 127 -16.77 4.58 5.84
C ALA A 127 -17.00 6.04 5.43
N GLY A 128 -17.48 6.29 4.21
CA GLY A 128 -17.77 7.64 3.71
C GLY A 128 -16.58 8.37 3.09
N GLY A 129 -15.45 7.72 2.90
CA GLY A 129 -14.25 8.26 2.24
C GLY A 129 -14.29 8.12 0.71
N LEU A 130 -13.36 8.80 0.05
CA LEU A 130 -13.04 8.65 -1.37
C LEU A 130 -11.76 7.82 -1.51
N PRO A 131 -11.83 6.56 -1.96
CA PRO A 131 -10.65 5.73 -2.14
C PRO A 131 -9.90 6.14 -3.41
N MET A 132 -8.61 6.46 -3.28
CA MET A 132 -7.74 6.86 -4.38
C MET A 132 -6.54 5.92 -4.45
N PRO A 133 -6.65 4.80 -5.19
CA PRO A 133 -5.50 3.92 -5.41
C PRO A 133 -4.47 4.60 -6.33
N PHE A 134 -3.20 4.46 -5.97
CA PHE A 134 -2.08 4.94 -6.78
C PHE A 134 -0.93 3.93 -6.77
N PRO A 135 -0.19 3.80 -7.87
CA PRO A 135 0.92 2.86 -7.97
C PRO A 135 2.12 3.33 -7.15
N THR A 136 2.80 2.38 -6.53
CA THR A 136 4.12 2.57 -5.94
C THR A 136 5.05 1.44 -6.37
N MET A 137 6.35 1.65 -6.24
CA MET A 137 7.38 0.69 -6.61
C MET A 137 7.17 -0.66 -5.90
N SER A 138 7.39 -1.75 -6.63
CA SER A 138 7.33 -3.11 -6.12
C SER A 138 8.51 -3.91 -6.65
N LEU A 139 9.34 -4.43 -5.74
CA LEU A 139 10.54 -5.19 -6.08
C LEU A 139 10.59 -6.49 -5.27
N HIS A 140 11.11 -7.54 -5.90
CA HIS A 140 11.37 -8.81 -5.25
C HIS A 140 12.84 -9.16 -5.40
N GLU A 141 13.46 -9.69 -4.33
CA GLU A 141 14.90 -9.97 -4.28
C GLU A 141 15.36 -10.86 -5.41
N SER A 142 14.63 -11.94 -5.71
CA SER A 142 15.02 -12.92 -6.74
C SER A 142 15.09 -12.37 -8.16
N PHE A 143 14.49 -11.20 -8.41
CA PHE A 143 14.44 -10.58 -9.74
C PHE A 143 15.16 -9.23 -9.80
N SER A 144 15.85 -8.86 -8.72
CA SER A 144 16.54 -7.56 -8.63
C SER A 144 18.06 -7.77 -8.63
N ALA A 145 18.79 -6.97 -9.39
CA ALA A 145 20.24 -7.00 -9.44
C ALA A 145 20.83 -5.63 -9.11
N PRO A 146 21.87 -5.54 -8.27
CA PRO A 146 22.54 -6.64 -7.57
C PRO A 146 21.74 -7.18 -6.38
N THR A 147 20.87 -6.38 -5.77
CA THR A 147 19.94 -6.75 -4.69
C THR A 147 18.88 -5.68 -4.52
N SER A 148 17.66 -6.06 -4.15
CA SER A 148 16.57 -5.14 -3.84
C SER A 148 16.84 -4.28 -2.60
N MET A 149 17.80 -4.66 -1.75
CA MET A 149 18.17 -3.88 -0.55
C MET A 149 18.63 -2.47 -0.87
N TYR A 150 19.37 -2.28 -1.95
CA TYR A 150 19.82 -0.94 -2.36
C TYR A 150 18.69 -0.04 -2.83
N LEU A 151 17.59 -0.65 -3.30
CA LEU A 151 16.45 0.09 -3.83
C LEU A 151 15.38 0.35 -2.76
N ARG A 152 15.50 -0.22 -1.56
CA ARG A 152 14.51 -0.04 -0.49
C ARG A 152 14.37 1.43 -0.08
N ASN A 153 15.48 2.17 -0.01
CA ASN A 153 15.43 3.59 0.31
C ASN A 153 14.78 4.40 -0.82
N LEU A 154 15.05 4.05 -2.07
CA LEU A 154 14.39 4.67 -3.23
C LEU A 154 12.87 4.42 -3.20
N MET A 155 12.44 3.21 -2.83
CA MET A 155 11.01 2.90 -2.64
C MET A 155 10.38 3.77 -1.55
N ALA A 156 11.11 4.00 -0.44
CA ALA A 156 10.63 4.87 0.63
C ALA A 156 10.52 6.32 0.16
N MET A 157 11.52 6.84 -0.52
CA MET A 157 11.52 8.20 -1.08
C MET A 157 10.41 8.39 -2.13
N GLU A 158 10.25 7.45 -3.07
CA GLU A 158 9.18 7.50 -4.07
C GLU A 158 7.80 7.51 -3.42
N THR A 159 7.58 6.63 -2.46
CA THR A 159 6.30 6.57 -1.75
C THR A 159 6.06 7.85 -0.96
N GLU A 160 7.06 8.39 -0.26
CA GLU A 160 6.96 9.65 0.47
C GLU A 160 6.59 10.82 -0.45
N GLU A 161 7.27 10.95 -1.58
CA GLU A 161 6.99 12.01 -2.55
C GLU A 161 5.55 11.93 -3.08
N LEU A 162 5.06 10.73 -3.37
CA LEU A 162 3.67 10.55 -3.78
C LEU A 162 2.67 10.89 -2.67
N LEU A 163 2.99 10.56 -1.40
CA LEU A 163 2.17 10.93 -0.24
C LEU A 163 2.12 12.46 -0.03
N ARG A 164 3.20 13.16 -0.31
CA ARG A 164 3.29 14.62 -0.18
C ARG A 164 2.68 15.37 -1.36
N ALA A 165 2.84 14.84 -2.58
CA ALA A 165 2.42 15.51 -3.81
C ALA A 165 0.91 15.42 -4.06
N GLN A 166 0.25 14.36 -3.58
CA GLN A 166 -1.16 14.14 -3.86
C GLN A 166 -2.06 14.57 -2.70
N PRO A 167 -3.25 15.12 -2.99
CA PRO A 167 -4.19 15.55 -1.95
C PRO A 167 -4.84 14.33 -1.30
N MET A 168 -4.39 13.96 -0.10
CA MET A 168 -4.98 12.86 0.68
C MET A 168 -4.97 13.18 2.17
N ASP A 169 -6.00 12.71 2.89
CA ASP A 169 -6.17 12.93 4.33
C ASP A 169 -5.52 11.81 5.15
N ALA A 170 -5.47 10.61 4.58
CA ALA A 170 -4.85 9.43 5.17
C ALA A 170 -4.47 8.44 4.07
N VAL A 171 -3.68 7.42 4.42
CA VAL A 171 -3.24 6.40 3.48
C VAL A 171 -3.38 4.99 4.04
N VAL A 172 -3.81 4.05 3.19
CA VAL A 172 -3.69 2.62 3.42
C VAL A 172 -2.52 2.10 2.61
N LEU A 173 -1.50 1.63 3.31
CA LEU A 173 -0.28 1.07 2.72
C LEU A 173 -0.46 -0.43 2.54
N ILE A 174 -0.50 -0.91 1.30
CA ILE A 174 -0.63 -2.35 1.01
C ILE A 174 0.72 -2.88 0.53
N GLY A 175 1.27 -3.85 1.24
CA GLY A 175 2.52 -4.49 0.89
C GLY A 175 2.76 -5.75 1.70
N GLY A 176 3.55 -6.70 1.19
CA GLY A 176 3.78 -7.99 1.85
C GLY A 176 5.24 -8.46 1.86
N CYS A 177 6.07 -7.81 1.09
CA CYS A 177 7.48 -8.16 0.99
C CYS A 177 8.30 -7.44 2.07
N ASP A 178 9.37 -8.09 2.53
CA ASP A 178 10.32 -7.56 3.52
C ASP A 178 11.08 -6.28 3.06
N ARG A 179 10.95 -5.91 1.80
CA ARG A 179 11.44 -4.63 1.25
C ARG A 179 10.34 -3.58 1.24
N THR A 180 9.14 -3.94 0.81
CA THR A 180 8.03 -3.02 0.62
C THR A 180 7.48 -2.49 1.94
N VAL A 181 7.24 -3.37 2.92
CA VAL A 181 6.66 -2.98 4.21
C VAL A 181 7.50 -1.94 4.96
N PRO A 182 8.83 -2.15 5.16
CA PRO A 182 9.65 -1.14 5.80
C PRO A 182 9.74 0.17 5.01
N ALA A 183 9.82 0.09 3.68
CA ALA A 183 9.86 1.29 2.83
C ALA A 183 8.59 2.13 2.97
N GLN A 184 7.43 1.50 2.95
CA GLN A 184 6.14 2.18 3.15
C GLN A 184 6.01 2.80 4.54
N LEU A 185 6.45 2.10 5.60
CA LEU A 185 6.43 2.63 6.96
C LEU A 185 7.37 3.83 7.12
N MET A 186 8.57 3.77 6.53
CA MET A 186 9.51 4.89 6.50
C MET A 186 8.89 6.10 5.80
N ALA A 187 8.28 5.89 4.64
CA ALA A 187 7.63 6.94 3.87
C ALA A 187 6.47 7.61 4.63
N ALA A 188 5.60 6.80 5.25
CA ALA A 188 4.47 7.33 6.00
C ALA A 188 4.90 8.11 7.25
N ALA A 189 5.91 7.61 7.97
CA ALA A 189 6.48 8.29 9.13
C ALA A 189 7.10 9.63 8.73
N SER A 190 7.82 9.69 7.61
CA SER A 190 8.44 10.91 7.10
C SER A 190 7.40 11.89 6.57
N ALA A 191 6.39 11.42 5.83
CA ALA A 191 5.32 12.26 5.30
C ALA A 191 4.39 12.83 6.40
N GLY A 192 4.34 12.20 7.58
CA GLY A 192 3.51 12.65 8.71
C GLY A 192 2.00 12.52 8.46
N LEU A 193 1.58 11.62 7.56
CA LEU A 193 0.18 11.33 7.28
C LEU A 193 -0.35 10.21 8.19
N PRO A 194 -1.61 10.25 8.63
CA PRO A 194 -2.26 9.09 9.22
C PRO A 194 -2.20 7.90 8.27
N ALA A 195 -1.68 6.78 8.75
CA ALA A 195 -1.44 5.62 7.91
C ALA A 195 -1.84 4.30 8.59
N ILE A 196 -2.33 3.37 7.80
CA ILE A 196 -2.57 1.98 8.19
C ILE A 196 -1.79 1.07 7.25
N GLN A 197 -0.96 0.19 7.80
CA GLN A 197 -0.26 -0.84 7.02
C GLN A 197 -1.11 -2.10 6.95
N LEU A 198 -1.47 -2.50 5.74
CA LEU A 198 -2.12 -3.79 5.43
C LEU A 198 -1.11 -4.73 4.79
N ILE A 199 -0.85 -5.84 5.45
CA ILE A 199 0.11 -6.84 4.97
C ILE A 199 -0.60 -7.84 4.05
N THR A 200 -0.05 -8.06 2.85
CA THR A 200 -0.59 -9.03 1.88
C THR A 200 -0.46 -10.48 2.33
N GLY A 201 0.40 -10.73 3.30
CA GLY A 201 0.76 -12.08 3.75
C GLY A 201 1.96 -12.65 3.01
N SER A 202 2.16 -13.96 3.16
CA SER A 202 3.20 -14.70 2.45
C SER A 202 2.72 -15.10 1.05
N MET A 203 3.66 -15.39 0.15
CA MET A 203 3.35 -15.99 -1.14
C MET A 203 2.70 -17.38 -0.97
N LEU A 204 2.01 -17.84 -2.01
CA LEU A 204 1.40 -19.17 -2.01
C LEU A 204 2.47 -20.24 -1.83
N THR A 205 2.14 -21.28 -1.04
CA THR A 205 3.01 -22.44 -0.86
C THR A 205 3.08 -23.25 -2.14
N GLY A 206 4.29 -23.52 -2.62
CA GLY A 206 4.53 -24.44 -3.72
C GLY A 206 4.60 -25.89 -3.25
N ALA A 207 4.70 -26.81 -4.22
CA ALA A 207 5.00 -28.22 -3.97
C ALA A 207 6.00 -28.72 -5.00
N HIS A 208 7.01 -29.45 -4.54
CA HIS A 208 8.00 -30.12 -5.38
C HIS A 208 8.20 -31.56 -4.89
N ARG A 209 8.03 -32.55 -5.79
CA ARG A 209 8.16 -33.99 -5.48
C ARG A 209 7.37 -34.46 -4.25
N GLY A 210 6.17 -33.88 -4.03
CA GLY A 210 5.30 -34.19 -2.91
C GLY A 210 5.61 -33.46 -1.60
N GLU A 211 6.69 -32.69 -1.55
CA GLU A 211 7.03 -31.85 -0.41
C GLU A 211 6.56 -30.41 -0.60
N ARG A 212 6.20 -29.77 0.51
CA ARG A 212 5.82 -28.35 0.51
C ARG A 212 7.08 -27.49 0.45
N VAL A 213 7.11 -26.58 -0.51
CA VAL A 213 8.22 -25.65 -0.71
C VAL A 213 7.75 -24.21 -0.56
N GLY A 214 8.58 -23.37 0.01
CA GLY A 214 8.38 -21.93 0.15
C GLY A 214 9.67 -21.19 -0.13
N ALA A 215 9.66 -19.87 -0.05
CA ALA A 215 10.81 -19.02 -0.40
C ALA A 215 12.13 -19.38 0.31
N CYS A 216 12.07 -19.95 1.53
CA CYS A 216 13.26 -20.32 2.29
C CYS A 216 13.62 -21.80 2.15
N THR A 217 12.88 -22.61 1.39
CA THR A 217 13.17 -24.05 1.23
C THR A 217 14.35 -24.26 0.30
N ASP A 218 14.54 -23.36 -0.66
CA ASP A 218 15.64 -23.44 -1.64
C ASP A 218 17.01 -23.02 -1.07
N CYS A 219 17.05 -22.52 0.16
CA CYS A 219 18.27 -22.08 0.83
C CYS A 219 18.95 -23.19 1.66
N ARG A 220 18.54 -24.46 1.53
CA ARG A 220 19.08 -25.61 2.27
C ARG A 220 19.79 -26.59 1.38
#